data_7089786641ce2dd262a6813cca1e415e
#
_entry.id   7089786641ce2dd262a6813cca1e415e
#
_cell.length_a   1.000
_cell.length_b   1.000
_cell.length_c   1.000
_cell.angle_alpha   90.00
_cell.angle_beta   90.00
_cell.angle_gamma   90.00
#
_symmetry.space_group_name_H-M   'P 1'
#
loop_
_entity.id
_entity.type
_entity.pdbx_description
1 polymer ?
#
loop_
_entity_poly.entity_id
_entity_poly.type
_entity_poly.pdbx_seq_one_letter_code
_entity_poly.pdbx_strand_id
1 'polypeptide(L)'
;MALAEERKADPQDDIVTKLVTAGEDGEGMASDEFGYFTIILAVAGNETTRNAITHGMNAFFNNPDQWELYKKERPKSAIDEIIRIATPVTSFQRTALV
;
A
#
# COMPACT_ATOMS: atom_id res chain seq x y z
N MET A 1 -0.73 -19.45 -0.94
CA MET A 1 -1.57 -20.48 -0.29
C MET A 1 -0.85 -21.13 0.90
N ALA A 2 0.36 -21.68 0.75
CA ALA A 2 1.08 -22.33 1.85
C ALA A 2 1.20 -21.46 3.12
N LEU A 3 1.57 -20.17 2.99
CA LEU A 3 1.68 -19.25 4.12
C LEU A 3 0.33 -19.00 4.83
N ALA A 4 -0.77 -18.94 4.09
CA ALA A 4 -2.10 -18.76 4.68
C ALA A 4 -2.49 -19.97 5.56
N GLU A 5 -2.22 -21.18 5.11
CA GLU A 5 -2.46 -22.40 5.89
C GLU A 5 -1.53 -22.48 7.10
N GLU A 6 -0.27 -22.10 6.95
CA GLU A 6 0.67 -22.00 8.07
C GLU A 6 0.17 -21.01 9.13
N ARG A 7 -0.32 -19.83 8.72
CA ARG A 7 -0.84 -18.81 9.66
C ARG A 7 -2.17 -19.16 10.31
N LYS A 8 -2.99 -20.00 9.68
CA LYS A 8 -4.17 -20.58 10.34
C LYS A 8 -3.78 -21.54 11.45
N ALA A 9 -2.73 -22.34 11.23
CA ALA A 9 -2.25 -23.34 12.21
C ALA A 9 -1.42 -22.69 13.34
N ASP A 10 -0.60 -21.68 13.01
CA ASP A 10 0.26 -20.95 13.94
C ASP A 10 0.14 -19.44 13.71
N PRO A 11 -0.85 -18.77 14.34
CA PRO A 11 -1.09 -17.34 14.16
C PRO A 11 0.09 -16.48 14.63
N GLN A 12 0.47 -15.50 13.82
CA GLN A 12 1.51 -14.51 14.09
C GLN A 12 0.93 -13.10 14.10
N ASP A 13 1.65 -12.11 14.63
CA ASP A 13 1.24 -10.71 14.52
C ASP A 13 1.61 -10.14 13.15
N ASP A 14 0.95 -10.63 12.12
CA ASP A 14 1.13 -10.20 10.74
C ASP A 14 -0.22 -10.03 10.01
N ILE A 15 -0.16 -9.40 8.83
CA ILE A 15 -1.35 -9.11 8.02
C ILE A 15 -2.01 -10.40 7.51
N VAL A 16 -1.24 -11.45 7.25
CA VAL A 16 -1.78 -12.72 6.75
C VAL A 16 -2.64 -13.36 7.81
N THR A 17 -2.17 -13.45 9.06
CA THR A 17 -2.95 -13.93 10.18
C THR A 17 -4.26 -13.14 10.33
N LYS A 18 -4.17 -11.80 10.30
CA LYS A 18 -5.37 -10.95 10.42
C LYS A 18 -6.39 -11.24 9.33
N LEU A 19 -5.96 -11.43 8.09
CA LEU A 19 -6.86 -11.72 6.96
C LEU A 19 -7.48 -13.12 7.03
N VAL A 20 -6.71 -14.13 7.43
CA VAL A 20 -7.21 -15.51 7.46
C VAL A 20 -8.02 -15.84 8.72
N THR A 21 -8.02 -14.93 9.73
CA THR A 21 -8.77 -15.09 10.97
C THR A 21 -9.87 -14.05 11.19
N ALA A 22 -9.90 -12.98 10.38
CA ALA A 22 -10.82 -11.83 10.54
C ALA A 22 -12.12 -12.01 9.76
N GLY A 23 -12.99 -12.92 10.16
CA GLY A 23 -14.37 -12.99 9.68
C GLY A 23 -15.35 -12.58 10.79
N GLU A 24 -16.50 -12.00 10.45
CA GLU A 24 -17.56 -11.71 11.43
C GLU A 24 -18.01 -12.99 12.14
N ASP A 25 -17.90 -14.15 11.47
CA ASP A 25 -18.23 -15.47 12.00
C ASP A 25 -16.99 -16.28 12.43
N GLY A 26 -15.78 -15.69 12.42
CA GLY A 26 -14.54 -16.37 12.76
C GLY A 26 -14.00 -17.31 11.67
N GLU A 27 -14.63 -17.38 10.51
CA GLU A 27 -14.20 -18.27 9.41
C GLU A 27 -13.02 -17.71 8.60
N GLY A 28 -12.73 -16.40 8.73
CA GLY A 28 -11.68 -15.75 7.97
C GLY A 28 -12.01 -15.64 6.48
N MET A 29 -11.04 -15.15 5.71
CA MET A 29 -11.18 -15.02 4.26
C MET A 29 -11.06 -16.39 3.58
N ALA A 30 -11.95 -16.68 2.62
CA ALA A 30 -11.87 -17.89 1.82
C ALA A 30 -10.57 -17.94 1.00
N SER A 31 -10.12 -19.13 0.62
CA SER A 31 -8.80 -19.32 0.01
C SER A 31 -8.61 -18.57 -1.32
N ASP A 32 -9.64 -18.52 -2.14
CA ASP A 32 -9.66 -17.79 -3.41
C ASP A 32 -9.76 -16.27 -3.19
N GLU A 33 -10.59 -15.83 -2.25
CA GLU A 33 -10.67 -14.42 -1.84
C GLU A 33 -9.33 -13.91 -1.30
N PHE A 34 -8.65 -14.69 -0.46
CA PHE A 34 -7.30 -14.39 0.02
C PHE A 34 -6.31 -14.28 -1.15
N GLY A 35 -6.40 -15.16 -2.14
CA GLY A 35 -5.58 -15.12 -3.35
C GLY A 35 -5.80 -13.82 -4.13
N TYR A 36 -7.04 -13.44 -4.42
CA TYR A 36 -7.37 -12.19 -5.12
C TYR A 36 -6.96 -10.96 -4.31
N PHE A 37 -7.21 -10.96 -3.01
CA PHE A 37 -6.81 -9.86 -2.13
C PHE A 37 -5.29 -9.66 -2.12
N THR A 38 -4.53 -10.74 -2.06
CA THR A 38 -3.06 -10.68 -2.09
C THR A 38 -2.54 -10.10 -3.40
N ILE A 39 -3.14 -10.49 -4.54
CA ILE A 39 -2.79 -9.91 -5.85
C ILE A 39 -3.09 -8.41 -5.87
N ILE A 40 -4.27 -8.00 -5.43
CA ILE A 40 -4.66 -6.59 -5.39
C ILE A 40 -3.71 -5.80 -4.47
N LEU A 41 -3.39 -6.31 -3.30
CA LEU A 41 -2.48 -5.66 -2.36
C LEU A 41 -1.07 -5.50 -2.95
N ALA A 42 -0.55 -6.54 -3.60
CA ALA A 42 0.76 -6.50 -4.24
C ALA A 42 0.81 -5.47 -5.39
N VAL A 43 -0.20 -5.46 -6.25
CA VAL A 43 -0.28 -4.52 -7.38
C VAL A 43 -0.47 -3.09 -6.87
N ALA A 44 -1.45 -2.86 -5.99
CA ALA A 44 -1.77 -1.53 -5.50
C ALA A 44 -0.64 -0.90 -4.67
N GLY A 45 0.03 -1.70 -3.83
CA GLY A 45 1.06 -1.21 -2.92
C GLY A 45 2.45 -1.05 -3.55
N ASN A 46 2.75 -1.76 -4.63
CA ASN A 46 4.09 -1.77 -5.21
C ASN A 46 4.29 -0.59 -6.18
N GLU A 47 3.53 -0.55 -7.27
CA GLU A 47 3.78 0.38 -8.37
C GLU A 47 3.52 1.84 -7.98
N THR A 48 2.45 2.11 -7.25
CA THR A 48 2.10 3.46 -6.81
C THR A 48 3.15 4.04 -5.87
N THR A 49 3.59 3.26 -4.90
CA THR A 49 4.61 3.66 -3.92
C THR A 49 5.96 3.88 -4.60
N ARG A 50 6.36 2.96 -5.49
CA ARG A 50 7.61 3.09 -6.26
C ARG A 50 7.61 4.37 -7.09
N ASN A 51 6.52 4.65 -7.80
CA ASN A 51 6.39 5.86 -8.60
C ASN A 51 6.42 7.13 -7.74
N ALA A 52 5.71 7.14 -6.62
CA ALA A 52 5.74 8.28 -5.69
C ALA A 52 7.15 8.57 -5.19
N ILE A 53 7.89 7.54 -4.76
CA ILE A 53 9.28 7.70 -4.29
C ILE A 53 10.18 8.21 -5.43
N THR A 54 10.09 7.62 -6.62
CA THR A 54 10.93 7.99 -7.76
C THR A 54 10.68 9.44 -8.19
N HIS A 55 9.43 9.84 -8.32
CA HIS A 55 9.07 11.22 -8.67
C HIS A 55 9.41 12.22 -7.57
N GLY A 56 9.23 11.84 -6.30
CA GLY A 56 9.62 12.67 -5.16
C GLY A 56 11.13 12.91 -5.13
N MET A 57 11.95 11.88 -5.34
CA MET A 57 13.39 12.04 -5.43
C MET A 57 13.82 12.87 -6.63
N ASN A 58 13.19 12.66 -7.79
CA ASN A 58 13.45 13.49 -8.96
C ASN A 58 13.11 14.98 -8.73
N ALA A 59 12.00 15.24 -8.02
CA ALA A 59 11.64 16.61 -7.64
C ALA A 59 12.71 17.24 -6.72
N PHE A 60 13.25 16.51 -5.76
CA PHE A 60 14.33 16.99 -4.90
C PHE A 60 15.65 17.20 -5.66
N PHE A 61 16.00 16.32 -6.60
CA PHE A 61 17.20 16.52 -7.44
C PHE A 61 17.13 17.80 -8.28
N ASN A 62 15.94 18.15 -8.75
CA ASN A 62 15.72 19.38 -9.51
C ASN A 62 15.59 20.63 -8.62
N ASN A 63 15.42 20.46 -7.30
CA ASN A 63 15.26 21.54 -6.32
C ASN A 63 16.12 21.26 -5.07
N PRO A 64 17.45 21.37 -5.15
CA PRO A 64 18.36 20.98 -4.07
C PRO A 64 18.19 21.80 -2.79
N ASP A 65 17.74 23.03 -2.87
CA ASP A 65 17.40 23.88 -1.72
C ASP A 65 16.22 23.31 -0.93
N GLN A 66 15.21 22.77 -1.60
CA GLN A 66 14.08 22.07 -0.97
C GLN A 66 14.51 20.76 -0.34
N TRP A 67 15.47 20.06 -0.93
CA TRP A 67 16.05 18.86 -0.33
C TRP A 67 16.77 19.17 0.99
N GLU A 68 17.59 20.24 1.03
CA GLU A 68 18.26 20.67 2.26
C GLU A 68 17.26 21.10 3.35
N LEU A 69 16.20 21.82 2.96
CA LEU A 69 15.12 22.18 3.87
C LEU A 69 14.39 20.95 4.42
N TYR A 70 14.03 20.00 3.55
CA TYR A 70 13.38 18.76 3.95
C TYR A 70 14.23 17.94 4.92
N LYS A 71 15.52 17.80 4.68
CA LYS A 71 16.42 17.09 5.61
C LYS A 71 16.44 17.70 6.99
N LYS A 72 16.34 19.03 7.07
CA LYS A 72 16.37 19.80 8.32
C LYS A 72 15.04 19.75 9.07
N GLU A 73 13.94 19.97 8.39
CA GLU A 73 12.62 20.19 9.01
C GLU A 73 11.73 18.96 9.03
N ARG A 74 11.86 18.08 8.04
CA ARG A 74 11.06 16.84 7.84
C ARG A 74 9.56 17.05 8.05
N PRO A 75 8.94 18.03 7.39
CA PRO A 75 7.51 18.29 7.54
C PRO A 75 6.69 17.09 7.03
N LYS A 76 5.69 16.67 7.80
CA LYS A 76 4.82 15.54 7.42
C LYS A 76 4.06 15.80 6.12
N SER A 77 3.70 17.04 5.85
CA SER A 77 3.04 17.48 4.61
C SER A 77 3.86 17.26 3.34
N ALA A 78 5.18 17.04 3.45
CA ALA A 78 6.02 16.74 2.29
C ALA A 78 5.60 15.43 1.60
N ILE A 79 5.12 14.45 2.36
CA ILE A 79 4.64 13.17 1.78
C ILE A 79 3.39 13.43 0.93
N ASP A 80 2.44 14.20 1.45
CA ASP A 80 1.22 14.55 0.73
C ASP A 80 1.53 15.33 -0.55
N GLU A 81 2.49 16.24 -0.49
CA GLU A 81 2.94 17.01 -1.66
C GLU A 81 3.65 16.15 -2.70
N ILE A 82 4.48 15.20 -2.29
CA ILE A 82 5.10 14.23 -3.19
C ILE A 82 4.02 13.40 -3.90
N ILE A 83 3.03 12.91 -3.19
CA ILE A 83 1.91 12.15 -3.78
C ILE A 83 1.10 13.04 -4.74
N ARG A 84 0.86 14.29 -4.37
CA ARG A 84 0.15 15.26 -5.22
C ARG A 84 0.88 15.49 -6.54
N ILE A 85 2.20 15.69 -6.52
CA ILE A 85 3.02 15.93 -7.71
C ILE A 85 3.15 14.64 -8.54
N ALA A 86 3.43 13.53 -7.89
CA ALA A 86 3.63 12.25 -8.56
C ALA A 86 2.36 11.71 -9.21
N THR A 87 1.19 11.99 -8.61
CA THR A 87 -0.13 11.51 -9.06
C THR A 87 -0.07 10.04 -9.54
N PRO A 88 0.39 9.10 -8.70
CA PRO A 88 0.65 7.72 -9.13
C PRO A 88 -0.62 6.97 -9.57
N VAL A 89 -1.78 7.48 -9.18
CA VAL A 89 -3.10 7.01 -9.63
C VAL A 89 -3.87 8.20 -10.16
N THR A 90 -4.19 8.19 -11.44
CA THR A 90 -4.86 9.31 -12.12
C THR A 90 -6.39 9.24 -12.03
N SER A 91 -6.94 8.04 -11.89
CA SER A 91 -8.40 7.86 -11.81
C SER A 91 -8.77 6.55 -11.11
N PHE A 92 -9.91 6.56 -10.45
CA PHE A 92 -10.60 5.36 -9.96
C PHE A 92 -11.95 5.25 -10.63
N GLN A 93 -12.30 4.03 -11.02
CA GLN A 93 -13.64 3.73 -11.56
C GLN A 93 -14.37 2.77 -10.63
N ARG A 94 -15.65 3.01 -10.45
CA ARG A 94 -16.56 2.12 -9.72
C ARG A 94 -17.84 1.96 -10.52
N THR A 95 -18.37 0.74 -10.55
CA THR A 95 -19.68 0.46 -11.11
C THR A 95 -20.68 0.44 -9.96
N ALA A 96 -21.75 1.24 -10.08
CA ALA A 96 -22.87 1.13 -9.15
C ALA A 96 -23.60 -0.19 -9.41
N LEU A 97 -23.77 -1.00 -8.37
CA LEU A 97 -24.63 -2.16 -8.39
C LEU A 97 -26.03 -1.70 -7.93
N VAL A 98 -27.03 -1.80 -8.79
CA VAL A 98 -28.42 -1.42 -8.51
C VAL A 98 -29.16 -2.63 -7.96
#